data_ddfffdfe1dfdc32b50530b15e6c192b4
#
_entry.id   ddfffdfe1dfdc32b50530b15e6c192b4
#
_cell.length_a   1.000
_cell.length_b   1.000
_cell.length_c   1.000
_cell.angle_alpha   90.00
_cell.angle_beta   90.00
_cell.angle_gamma   90.00
#
_symmetry.space_group_name_H-M   'P 1'
#
loop_
_entity.id
_entity.type
_entity.pdbx_description
1 polymer ?
#
loop_
_entity_poly.entity_id
_entity_poly.type
_entity_poly.pdbx_seq_one_letter_code
_entity_poly.pdbx_strand_id
1 'polypeptide(L)'
;MKNKQKVVVVGGGFAGLELIRKLGNSKIYDVVLVDVNNYNFFPPLIYQVSTGFMEPSAISYPFRRILRDKKSVRFRLGSLEKVVPSENKIILSNGELHYDILVMATGAESNFFGNKNIEKYSLPMKTISDALSLRNTILTRLDRATRLQKAEDRKRLLTFVIAGAGPTGVELSGILAEMSSSILKKDYPELDREDLGGIYLIDGQKAVLSAMSTKSQKYTHKKLEQYGVKIKLDTFVKDFDNEKVLLSDDTEIFTKNLIWAAGVSAKTFEGFHKESYGKGNRLKTNEYNLVEGYTNIYALGDCALVLGDEAFPNGHPQLAQPAIQQAENLAKNLERKDDNWKNFAYKDKGSLAIIGRNKAVLDIPGQNYSVKGFLAWLIWIFVHIMGLVNFKNRMRAFVDWIGYYIHRDQYFRMIIKPKEREV
;
A
#
# COMPACT_ATOMS: atom_id res chain seq x y z
N MET A 1 -31.94 -26.38 12.08
CA MET A 1 -30.99 -25.76 11.13
C MET A 1 -29.60 -26.23 11.50
N LYS A 2 -28.80 -26.78 10.55
CA LYS A 2 -27.41 -27.12 10.88
C LYS A 2 -26.70 -25.83 11.33
N ASN A 3 -26.01 -25.87 12.47
CA ASN A 3 -25.18 -24.75 12.91
C ASN A 3 -24.15 -24.46 11.80
N LYS A 4 -24.12 -23.20 11.36
CA LYS A 4 -23.12 -22.74 10.39
C LYS A 4 -21.76 -22.70 11.06
N GLN A 5 -20.72 -23.09 10.34
CA GLN A 5 -19.35 -22.92 10.80
C GLN A 5 -18.97 -21.43 10.81
N LYS A 6 -18.32 -20.99 11.88
CA LYS A 6 -17.86 -19.61 12.05
C LYS A 6 -16.49 -19.41 11.42
N VAL A 7 -16.44 -18.59 10.38
CA VAL A 7 -15.19 -18.16 9.75
C VAL A 7 -14.85 -16.75 10.26
N VAL A 8 -13.69 -16.60 10.91
CA VAL A 8 -13.19 -15.32 11.33
C VAL A 8 -12.09 -14.87 10.35
N VAL A 9 -12.26 -13.72 9.72
CA VAL A 9 -11.31 -13.12 8.79
C VAL A 9 -10.72 -11.88 9.44
N VAL A 10 -9.41 -11.86 9.67
CA VAL A 10 -8.70 -10.72 10.27
C VAL A 10 -8.00 -9.93 9.18
N GLY A 11 -8.47 -8.70 8.96
CA GLY A 11 -8.00 -7.79 7.91
C GLY A 11 -8.93 -7.72 6.71
N GLY A 12 -9.41 -6.51 6.40
CA GLY A 12 -10.32 -6.20 5.30
C GLY A 12 -9.63 -5.57 4.08
N GLY A 13 -8.34 -5.89 3.86
CA GLY A 13 -7.61 -5.53 2.66
C GLY A 13 -8.08 -6.29 1.42
N PHE A 14 -7.24 -6.39 0.38
CA PHE A 14 -7.61 -7.07 -0.88
C PHE A 14 -8.05 -8.52 -0.68
N ALA A 15 -7.28 -9.30 0.08
CA ALA A 15 -7.61 -10.71 0.30
C ALA A 15 -8.86 -10.87 1.16
N GLY A 16 -8.90 -10.23 2.34
CA GLY A 16 -10.03 -10.38 3.26
C GLY A 16 -11.32 -9.88 2.64
N LEU A 17 -11.31 -8.73 1.97
CA LEU A 17 -12.50 -8.19 1.29
C LEU A 17 -13.00 -9.13 0.18
N GLU A 18 -12.10 -9.72 -0.63
CA GLU A 18 -12.52 -10.65 -1.68
C GLU A 18 -13.10 -11.95 -1.08
N LEU A 19 -12.46 -12.49 -0.05
CA LEU A 19 -12.97 -13.67 0.64
C LEU A 19 -14.38 -13.47 1.20
N ILE A 20 -14.62 -12.38 1.93
CA ILE A 20 -15.95 -12.09 2.49
C ILE A 20 -17.00 -11.78 1.41
N ARG A 21 -16.58 -11.26 0.25
CA ARG A 21 -17.49 -11.07 -0.89
C ARG A 21 -17.98 -12.40 -1.44
N LYS A 22 -17.08 -13.38 -1.56
CA LYS A 22 -17.41 -14.74 -2.04
C LYS A 22 -18.26 -15.50 -1.05
N LEU A 23 -17.87 -15.52 0.23
CA LEU A 23 -18.58 -16.25 1.29
C LEU A 23 -19.83 -15.50 1.83
N GLY A 24 -20.07 -14.28 1.40
CA GLY A 24 -21.04 -13.36 2.01
C GLY A 24 -22.52 -13.79 1.99
N ASN A 25 -22.87 -14.79 1.16
CA ASN A 25 -24.20 -15.37 1.10
C ASN A 25 -24.16 -16.89 1.31
N SER A 26 -23.09 -17.40 1.91
CA SER A 26 -22.91 -18.83 2.16
C SER A 26 -24.05 -19.38 3.03
N LYS A 27 -24.47 -20.62 2.70
CA LYS A 27 -25.47 -21.35 3.50
C LYS A 27 -24.82 -22.15 4.65
N ILE A 28 -23.49 -22.36 4.57
CA ILE A 28 -22.73 -23.20 5.50
C ILE A 28 -21.81 -22.42 6.43
N TYR A 29 -21.49 -21.16 6.10
CA TYR A 29 -20.61 -20.31 6.89
C TYR A 29 -21.33 -19.08 7.47
N ASP A 30 -20.96 -18.71 8.70
CA ASP A 30 -21.22 -17.42 9.34
C ASP A 30 -19.87 -16.68 9.47
N VAL A 31 -19.69 -15.61 8.73
CA VAL A 31 -18.39 -14.94 8.57
C VAL A 31 -18.32 -13.70 9.44
N VAL A 32 -17.23 -13.51 10.17
CA VAL A 32 -16.94 -12.28 10.90
C VAL A 32 -15.68 -11.65 10.35
N LEU A 33 -15.82 -10.46 9.76
CA LEU A 33 -14.67 -9.62 9.39
C LEU A 33 -14.24 -8.80 10.61
N VAL A 34 -12.97 -8.93 10.98
CA VAL A 34 -12.31 -8.10 12.00
C VAL A 34 -11.32 -7.17 11.31
N ASP A 35 -11.36 -5.87 11.59
CA ASP A 35 -10.37 -4.91 11.09
C ASP A 35 -10.18 -3.77 12.10
N VAL A 36 -8.99 -3.19 12.10
CA VAL A 36 -8.64 -2.01 12.92
C VAL A 36 -9.32 -0.75 12.43
N ASN A 37 -9.69 -0.70 11.15
CA ASN A 37 -10.44 0.39 10.54
C ASN A 37 -11.89 -0.03 10.32
N ASN A 38 -12.81 0.92 10.30
CA ASN A 38 -14.19 0.66 9.92
C ASN A 38 -14.44 0.79 8.39
N TYR A 39 -13.38 0.91 7.61
CA TYR A 39 -13.41 1.11 6.16
C TYR A 39 -12.32 0.29 5.45
N ASN A 40 -12.64 -0.11 4.23
CA ASN A 40 -11.65 -0.55 3.26
C ASN A 40 -11.11 0.67 2.51
N PHE A 41 -9.84 0.66 2.13
CA PHE A 41 -9.28 1.65 1.20
C PHE A 41 -8.48 0.96 0.09
N PHE A 42 -8.19 1.70 -0.97
CA PHE A 42 -7.48 1.21 -2.14
C PHE A 42 -6.03 1.72 -2.15
N PRO A 43 -5.06 0.94 -1.61
CA PRO A 43 -3.67 1.36 -1.43
C PRO A 43 -2.98 1.89 -2.68
N PRO A 44 -3.24 1.39 -3.91
CA PRO A 44 -2.55 1.90 -5.10
C PRO A 44 -2.75 3.39 -5.40
N LEU A 45 -3.77 4.02 -4.82
CA LEU A 45 -4.03 5.46 -5.00
C LEU A 45 -3.69 6.32 -3.77
N ILE A 46 -3.02 5.72 -2.77
CA ILE A 46 -2.72 6.42 -1.50
C ILE A 46 -1.80 7.63 -1.69
N TYR A 47 -0.84 7.55 -2.62
CA TYR A 47 0.06 8.65 -2.93
C TYR A 47 -0.67 9.88 -3.48
N GLN A 48 -1.83 9.72 -4.12
CA GLN A 48 -2.68 10.83 -4.58
C GLN A 48 -3.37 11.54 -3.42
N VAL A 49 -3.69 10.83 -2.36
CA VAL A 49 -4.19 11.44 -1.12
C VAL A 49 -3.09 12.22 -0.41
N SER A 50 -1.88 11.67 -0.37
CA SER A 50 -0.73 12.30 0.30
C SER A 50 -0.23 13.58 -0.38
N THR A 51 -0.60 13.80 -1.62
CA THR A 51 -0.23 15.01 -2.38
C THR A 51 -1.39 15.99 -2.59
N GLY A 52 -2.56 15.71 -1.98
CA GLY A 52 -3.74 16.56 -2.11
C GLY A 52 -4.42 16.48 -3.49
N PHE A 53 -4.15 15.42 -4.23
CA PHE A 53 -4.80 15.15 -5.51
C PHE A 53 -6.21 14.58 -5.32
N MET A 54 -6.38 13.70 -4.33
CA MET A 54 -7.65 13.08 -3.98
C MET A 54 -7.98 13.21 -2.51
N GLU A 55 -9.26 13.22 -2.19
CA GLU A 55 -9.75 13.05 -0.83
C GLU A 55 -9.68 11.56 -0.41
N PRO A 56 -9.41 11.26 0.89
CA PRO A 56 -9.45 9.89 1.40
C PRO A 56 -10.74 9.15 1.07
N SER A 57 -11.85 9.86 1.04
CA SER A 57 -13.18 9.31 0.73
C SER A 57 -13.35 8.88 -0.73
N ALA A 58 -12.47 9.29 -1.65
CA ALA A 58 -12.48 8.81 -3.03
C ALA A 58 -11.94 7.38 -3.15
N ILE A 59 -11.00 7.01 -2.28
CA ILE A 59 -10.33 5.70 -2.31
C ILE A 59 -10.73 4.78 -1.15
N SER A 60 -11.60 5.22 -0.24
CA SER A 60 -12.05 4.43 0.92
C SER A 60 -13.56 4.29 0.99
N TYR A 61 -14.03 3.18 1.61
CA TYR A 61 -15.45 2.90 1.74
C TYR A 61 -15.78 2.08 3.00
N PRO A 62 -16.81 2.45 3.79
CA PRO A 62 -17.12 1.80 5.05
C PRO A 62 -17.51 0.33 4.89
N PHE A 63 -16.93 -0.58 5.70
CA PHE A 63 -17.23 -2.01 5.66
C PHE A 63 -18.73 -2.30 5.86
N ARG A 64 -19.38 -1.65 6.82
CA ARG A 64 -20.82 -1.88 7.07
C ARG A 64 -21.69 -1.56 5.85
N ARG A 65 -21.25 -0.66 4.96
CA ARG A 65 -21.93 -0.39 3.68
C ARG A 65 -21.64 -1.43 2.62
N ILE A 66 -20.39 -1.94 2.58
CA ILE A 66 -20.00 -3.04 1.67
C ILE A 66 -20.80 -4.31 1.99
N LEU A 67 -21.05 -4.55 3.28
CA LEU A 67 -21.65 -5.77 3.80
C LEU A 67 -23.17 -5.73 3.92
N ARG A 68 -23.82 -4.60 3.60
CA ARG A 68 -25.28 -4.41 3.80
C ARG A 68 -26.13 -5.54 3.23
N ASP A 69 -25.78 -6.02 2.03
CA ASP A 69 -26.54 -7.02 1.30
C ASP A 69 -25.97 -8.44 1.49
N LYS A 70 -25.05 -8.64 2.44
CA LYS A 70 -24.41 -9.91 2.74
C LYS A 70 -25.01 -10.51 4.02
N LYS A 71 -25.89 -11.52 3.86
CA LYS A 71 -26.65 -12.09 4.98
C LYS A 71 -25.79 -12.89 5.98
N SER A 72 -24.66 -13.44 5.52
CA SER A 72 -23.78 -14.31 6.30
C SER A 72 -22.52 -13.62 6.79
N VAL A 73 -22.42 -12.28 6.71
CA VAL A 73 -21.21 -11.55 7.13
C VAL A 73 -21.55 -10.49 8.16
N ARG A 74 -20.74 -10.44 9.22
CA ARG A 74 -20.77 -9.38 10.23
C ARG A 74 -19.41 -8.68 10.29
N PHE A 75 -19.42 -7.43 10.69
CA PHE A 75 -18.20 -6.64 10.88
C PHE A 75 -17.99 -6.35 12.36
N ARG A 76 -16.77 -6.57 12.84
CA ARG A 76 -16.29 -6.21 14.17
C ARG A 76 -15.05 -5.31 14.05
N LEU A 77 -15.14 -4.09 14.55
CA LEU A 77 -14.01 -3.18 14.70
C LEU A 77 -13.15 -3.67 15.86
N GLY A 78 -11.84 -3.78 15.69
CA GLY A 78 -10.89 -4.17 16.73
C GLY A 78 -9.55 -4.59 16.14
N SER A 79 -8.49 -4.48 16.93
CA SER A 79 -7.16 -4.97 16.58
C SER A 79 -6.96 -6.38 17.14
N LEU A 80 -6.33 -7.26 16.34
CA LEU A 80 -5.86 -8.55 16.81
C LEU A 80 -4.64 -8.34 17.70
N GLU A 81 -4.69 -8.90 18.91
CA GLU A 81 -3.59 -8.91 19.88
C GLU A 81 -2.93 -10.29 19.96
N LYS A 82 -3.76 -11.35 20.06
CA LYS A 82 -3.26 -12.71 20.24
C LYS A 82 -4.17 -13.74 19.58
N VAL A 83 -3.57 -14.81 19.10
CA VAL A 83 -4.28 -16.02 18.66
C VAL A 83 -4.10 -17.12 19.72
N VAL A 84 -5.15 -17.85 20.07
CA VAL A 84 -5.11 -18.99 20.99
C VAL A 84 -5.61 -20.22 20.23
N PRO A 85 -4.73 -20.88 19.45
CA PRO A 85 -5.14 -21.97 18.56
C PRO A 85 -5.74 -23.18 19.29
N SER A 86 -5.22 -23.50 20.49
CA SER A 86 -5.73 -24.62 21.31
C SER A 86 -7.19 -24.47 21.76
N GLU A 87 -7.70 -23.24 21.77
CA GLU A 87 -9.08 -22.92 22.15
C GLU A 87 -9.92 -22.42 20.96
N ASN A 88 -9.34 -22.41 19.75
CA ASN A 88 -9.98 -21.85 18.55
C ASN A 88 -10.54 -20.45 18.78
N LYS A 89 -9.75 -19.57 19.41
CA LYS A 89 -10.14 -18.19 19.67
C LYS A 89 -9.05 -17.18 19.36
N ILE A 90 -9.47 -15.95 19.13
CA ILE A 90 -8.59 -14.77 19.03
C ILE A 90 -8.94 -13.78 20.13
N ILE A 91 -7.92 -13.07 20.61
CA ILE A 91 -8.05 -11.96 21.56
C ILE A 91 -7.88 -10.67 20.75
N LEU A 92 -8.84 -9.78 20.90
CA LEU A 92 -8.89 -8.47 20.28
C LEU A 92 -8.78 -7.38 21.34
N SER A 93 -8.43 -6.17 20.95
CA SER A 93 -8.40 -4.98 21.84
C SER A 93 -9.72 -4.70 22.58
N ASN A 94 -10.83 -5.34 22.18
CA ASN A 94 -12.15 -5.15 22.74
C ASN A 94 -12.89 -6.47 23.05
N GLY A 95 -12.15 -7.48 23.47
CA GLY A 95 -12.66 -8.78 23.90
C GLY A 95 -12.25 -9.93 23.00
N GLU A 96 -12.86 -11.09 23.14
CA GLU A 96 -12.48 -12.30 22.42
C GLU A 96 -13.51 -12.73 21.35
N LEU A 97 -13.08 -13.60 20.45
CA LEU A 97 -13.92 -14.18 19.40
C LEU A 97 -13.48 -15.61 19.08
N HIS A 98 -14.41 -16.58 19.22
CA HIS A 98 -14.18 -17.96 18.82
C HIS A 98 -14.41 -18.17 17.33
N TYR A 99 -13.70 -19.13 16.74
CA TYR A 99 -13.80 -19.50 15.33
C TYR A 99 -13.80 -21.02 15.14
N ASP A 100 -14.38 -21.49 14.05
CA ASP A 100 -14.13 -22.83 13.52
C ASP A 100 -12.98 -22.78 12.49
N ILE A 101 -12.92 -21.68 11.72
CA ILE A 101 -11.88 -21.39 10.74
C ILE A 101 -11.38 -19.96 10.95
N LEU A 102 -10.05 -19.78 11.06
CA LEU A 102 -9.40 -18.48 11.12
C LEU A 102 -8.67 -18.19 9.81
N VAL A 103 -8.88 -16.98 9.27
CA VAL A 103 -8.16 -16.50 8.08
C VAL A 103 -7.41 -15.22 8.41
N MET A 104 -6.09 -15.30 8.38
CA MET A 104 -5.20 -14.15 8.53
C MET A 104 -5.05 -13.45 7.19
N ALA A 105 -5.56 -12.22 7.08
CA ALA A 105 -5.48 -11.38 5.90
C ALA A 105 -4.99 -9.96 6.28
N THR A 106 -4.09 -9.90 7.27
CA THR A 106 -3.64 -8.68 7.95
C THR A 106 -2.73 -7.80 7.09
N GLY A 107 -2.33 -8.27 5.91
CA GLY A 107 -1.48 -7.51 5.00
C GLY A 107 -0.06 -7.34 5.54
N ALA A 108 0.55 -6.18 5.24
CA ALA A 108 1.89 -5.84 5.68
C ALA A 108 1.95 -4.39 6.16
N GLU A 109 2.92 -4.08 7.00
CA GLU A 109 3.25 -2.75 7.52
C GLU A 109 4.60 -2.27 6.98
N SER A 110 4.92 -0.99 7.18
CA SER A 110 6.23 -0.45 6.79
C SER A 110 7.34 -1.13 7.58
N ASN A 111 8.39 -1.57 6.88
CA ASN A 111 9.57 -2.16 7.48
C ASN A 111 10.70 -1.13 7.52
N PHE A 112 11.13 -0.76 8.71
CA PHE A 112 12.23 0.18 8.93
C PHE A 112 13.57 -0.52 9.17
N PHE A 113 13.63 -1.84 8.91
CA PHE A 113 14.83 -2.68 9.07
C PHE A 113 15.53 -2.54 10.43
N GLY A 114 14.74 -2.29 11.48
CA GLY A 114 15.22 -2.14 12.87
C GLY A 114 15.85 -0.78 13.19
N ASN A 115 15.89 0.16 12.22
CA ASN A 115 16.40 1.50 12.47
C ASN A 115 15.38 2.38 13.18
N LYS A 116 15.63 2.67 14.46
CA LYS A 116 14.73 3.45 15.32
C LYS A 116 14.62 4.93 14.94
N ASN A 117 15.67 5.52 14.38
CA ASN A 117 15.65 6.91 13.92
C ASN A 117 14.76 7.04 12.69
N ILE A 118 14.93 6.13 11.71
CA ILE A 118 14.08 6.10 10.51
C ILE A 118 12.62 5.86 10.92
N GLU A 119 12.35 4.89 11.80
CA GLU A 119 11.00 4.61 12.31
C GLU A 119 10.36 5.85 12.96
N LYS A 120 11.13 6.60 13.76
CA LYS A 120 10.65 7.76 14.51
C LYS A 120 10.44 9.00 13.67
N TYR A 121 11.32 9.26 12.71
CA TYR A 121 11.38 10.55 12.04
C TYR A 121 10.95 10.54 10.58
N SER A 122 10.91 9.37 9.92
CA SER A 122 10.46 9.28 8.53
C SER A 122 8.94 9.38 8.40
N LEU A 123 8.50 9.61 7.18
CA LEU A 123 7.09 9.70 6.78
C LEU A 123 6.72 8.43 6.00
N PRO A 124 6.10 7.42 6.63
CA PRO A 124 5.67 6.21 5.94
C PRO A 124 4.50 6.48 4.99
N MET A 125 4.25 5.54 4.07
CA MET A 125 3.21 5.64 3.04
C MET A 125 2.41 4.34 2.91
N LYS A 126 1.79 3.89 4.01
CA LYS A 126 1.07 2.61 4.03
C LYS A 126 -0.43 2.75 4.35
N THR A 127 -0.82 3.72 5.16
CA THR A 127 -2.18 3.93 5.64
C THR A 127 -2.76 5.28 5.20
N ILE A 128 -4.09 5.45 5.28
CA ILE A 128 -4.73 6.75 5.05
C ILE A 128 -4.20 7.80 6.03
N SER A 129 -3.93 7.41 7.28
CA SER A 129 -3.34 8.31 8.29
C SER A 129 -1.96 8.79 7.86
N ASP A 130 -1.11 7.89 7.33
CA ASP A 130 0.21 8.26 6.82
C ASP A 130 0.10 9.26 5.66
N ALA A 131 -0.81 9.00 4.72
CA ALA A 131 -1.03 9.88 3.58
C ALA A 131 -1.48 11.29 4.01
N LEU A 132 -2.40 11.38 4.96
CA LEU A 132 -2.84 12.66 5.52
C LEU A 132 -1.73 13.36 6.30
N SER A 133 -0.95 12.61 7.07
CA SER A 133 0.22 13.13 7.80
C SER A 133 1.26 13.69 6.84
N LEU A 134 1.57 12.96 5.76
CA LEU A 134 2.50 13.43 4.73
C LEU A 134 1.97 14.70 4.05
N ARG A 135 0.69 14.74 3.64
CA ARG A 135 0.06 15.93 3.06
C ARG A 135 0.17 17.15 3.98
N ASN A 136 -0.25 17.00 5.23
CA ASN A 136 -0.20 18.07 6.22
C ASN A 136 1.24 18.54 6.46
N THR A 137 2.19 17.60 6.48
CA THR A 137 3.62 17.91 6.68
C THR A 137 4.17 18.72 5.51
N ILE A 138 3.92 18.32 4.26
CA ILE A 138 4.34 19.03 3.05
C ILE A 138 3.81 20.46 3.08
N LEU A 139 2.50 20.63 3.27
CA LEU A 139 1.85 21.96 3.26
C LEU A 139 2.35 22.84 4.40
N THR A 140 2.47 22.31 5.62
CA THR A 140 3.00 23.05 6.78
C THR A 140 4.44 23.51 6.55
N ARG A 141 5.26 22.69 5.87
CA ARG A 141 6.65 23.05 5.56
C ARG A 141 6.75 24.07 4.45
N LEU A 142 5.87 24.03 3.46
CA LEU A 142 5.74 25.08 2.45
C LEU A 142 5.39 26.42 3.11
N ASP A 143 4.33 26.48 3.92
CA ASP A 143 3.94 27.70 4.65
C ASP A 143 5.05 28.20 5.59
N ARG A 144 5.81 27.28 6.20
CA ARG A 144 6.94 27.67 7.03
C ARG A 144 8.08 28.26 6.21
N ALA A 145 8.35 27.69 5.04
CA ALA A 145 9.43 28.14 4.16
C ALA A 145 9.23 29.58 3.69
N THR A 146 7.98 30.05 3.44
CA THR A 146 7.70 31.43 3.05
C THR A 146 8.16 32.48 4.08
N ARG A 147 8.31 32.09 5.34
CA ARG A 147 8.70 32.97 6.45
C ARG A 147 10.18 32.91 6.83
N LEU A 148 10.94 31.97 6.25
CA LEU A 148 12.37 31.81 6.51
C LEU A 148 13.18 32.73 5.63
N GLN A 149 14.16 33.45 6.22
CA GLN A 149 15.02 34.36 5.49
C GLN A 149 16.20 33.65 4.80
N LYS A 150 16.75 32.60 5.43
CA LYS A 150 17.92 31.92 4.90
C LYS A 150 17.51 30.88 3.84
N ALA A 151 18.07 30.98 2.65
CA ALA A 151 17.82 30.04 1.54
C ALA A 151 18.16 28.58 1.90
N GLU A 152 19.20 28.34 2.71
CA GLU A 152 19.58 27.01 3.15
C GLU A 152 18.50 26.36 4.02
N ASP A 153 17.88 27.12 4.92
CA ASP A 153 16.81 26.61 5.77
C ASP A 153 15.55 26.31 4.96
N ARG A 154 15.24 27.16 3.93
CA ARG A 154 14.16 26.85 2.97
C ARG A 154 14.46 25.58 2.21
N LYS A 155 15.68 25.42 1.67
CA LYS A 155 16.11 24.20 0.95
C LYS A 155 15.97 22.93 1.81
N ARG A 156 16.34 22.97 3.08
CA ARG A 156 16.17 21.83 4.00
C ARG A 156 14.71 21.44 4.16
N LEU A 157 13.80 22.39 4.29
CA LEU A 157 12.37 22.13 4.40
C LEU A 157 11.76 21.63 3.10
N LEU A 158 12.31 22.03 1.94
CA LEU A 158 11.76 21.76 0.61
C LEU A 158 12.58 20.73 -0.19
N THR A 159 13.55 20.06 0.44
CA THR A 159 14.19 18.86 -0.07
C THR A 159 13.38 17.65 0.32
N PHE A 160 13.09 16.76 -0.62
CA PHE A 160 12.39 15.48 -0.38
C PHE A 160 13.31 14.33 -0.74
N VAL A 161 13.49 13.40 0.20
CA VAL A 161 14.17 12.13 -0.03
C VAL A 161 13.15 11.02 0.06
N ILE A 162 13.03 10.23 -1.00
CA ILE A 162 12.12 9.08 -1.09
C ILE A 162 12.99 7.84 -1.08
N ALA A 163 12.86 7.02 -0.05
CA ALA A 163 13.51 5.73 0.06
C ALA A 163 12.63 4.65 -0.56
N GLY A 164 13.17 3.95 -1.58
CA GLY A 164 12.49 2.91 -2.35
C GLY A 164 12.03 3.39 -3.72
N ALA A 165 12.59 2.83 -4.79
CA ALA A 165 12.25 3.11 -6.19
C ALA A 165 11.34 2.04 -6.83
N GLY A 166 10.53 1.37 -6.00
CA GLY A 166 9.39 0.58 -6.45
C GLY A 166 8.23 1.47 -6.96
N PRO A 167 7.07 0.89 -7.30
CA PRO A 167 5.93 1.64 -7.84
C PRO A 167 5.55 2.86 -6.99
N THR A 168 5.39 2.69 -5.67
CA THR A 168 5.00 3.79 -4.77
C THR A 168 6.00 4.96 -4.79
N GLY A 169 7.31 4.68 -4.72
CA GLY A 169 8.32 5.74 -4.73
C GLY A 169 8.43 6.44 -6.08
N VAL A 170 8.32 5.71 -7.18
CA VAL A 170 8.28 6.28 -8.54
C VAL A 170 7.07 7.17 -8.74
N GLU A 171 5.88 6.71 -8.38
CA GLU A 171 4.62 7.45 -8.49
C GLU A 171 4.63 8.72 -7.64
N LEU A 172 5.12 8.61 -6.39
CA LEU A 172 5.24 9.75 -5.50
C LEU A 172 6.28 10.77 -6.00
N SER A 173 7.43 10.30 -6.50
CA SER A 173 8.47 11.18 -7.07
C SER A 173 7.95 11.98 -8.24
N GLY A 174 7.21 11.33 -9.14
CA GLY A 174 6.63 11.96 -10.31
C GLY A 174 5.60 13.04 -9.95
N ILE A 175 4.67 12.73 -9.05
CA ILE A 175 3.62 13.68 -8.65
C ILE A 175 4.18 14.85 -7.83
N LEU A 176 5.19 14.63 -6.97
CA LEU A 176 5.87 15.70 -6.26
C LEU A 176 6.64 16.63 -7.22
N ALA A 177 7.26 16.08 -8.25
CA ALA A 177 7.94 16.87 -9.28
C ALA A 177 6.94 17.72 -10.10
N GLU A 178 5.78 17.16 -10.46
CA GLU A 178 4.71 17.91 -11.10
C GLU A 178 4.16 19.01 -10.17
N MET A 179 3.94 18.70 -8.91
CA MET A 179 3.51 19.64 -7.87
C MET A 179 4.49 20.83 -7.74
N SER A 180 5.78 20.54 -7.66
CA SER A 180 6.82 21.55 -7.56
C SER A 180 6.85 22.51 -8.77
N SER A 181 6.56 22.00 -9.97
CA SER A 181 6.59 22.80 -11.19
C SER A 181 5.35 23.65 -11.43
N SER A 182 4.18 23.20 -10.97
CA SER A 182 2.88 23.79 -11.30
C SER A 182 2.25 24.58 -10.16
N ILE A 183 2.40 24.13 -8.90
CA ILE A 183 1.67 24.65 -7.75
C ILE A 183 2.45 25.72 -7.04
N LEU A 184 3.76 25.54 -6.85
CA LEU A 184 4.58 26.49 -6.11
C LEU A 184 4.47 27.90 -6.65
N LYS A 185 4.52 28.08 -7.96
CA LYS A 185 4.39 29.41 -8.59
C LYS A 185 3.03 30.08 -8.38
N LYS A 186 1.96 29.28 -8.18
CA LYS A 186 0.60 29.80 -8.04
C LYS A 186 0.23 30.10 -6.61
N ASP A 187 0.57 29.19 -5.70
CA ASP A 187 0.11 29.23 -4.32
C ASP A 187 1.14 29.83 -3.36
N TYR A 188 2.43 29.80 -3.73
CA TYR A 188 3.56 30.27 -2.91
C TYR A 188 4.45 31.19 -3.73
N PRO A 189 3.95 32.39 -4.11
CA PRO A 189 4.73 33.37 -4.91
C PRO A 189 5.98 33.88 -4.19
N GLU A 190 6.07 33.71 -2.87
CA GLU A 190 7.22 34.07 -2.04
C GLU A 190 8.38 33.06 -2.17
N LEU A 191 8.16 31.91 -2.81
CA LEU A 191 9.17 30.87 -2.98
C LEU A 191 9.64 30.78 -4.43
N ASP A 192 10.94 30.94 -4.62
CA ASP A 192 11.57 30.77 -5.92
C ASP A 192 11.94 29.29 -6.18
N ARG A 193 12.18 28.97 -7.45
CA ARG A 193 12.62 27.65 -7.87
C ARG A 193 13.95 27.24 -7.22
N GLU A 194 14.77 28.19 -6.87
CA GLU A 194 16.07 28.00 -6.21
C GLU A 194 15.93 27.64 -4.73
N ASP A 195 14.80 27.96 -4.10
CA ASP A 195 14.47 27.57 -2.74
C ASP A 195 14.14 26.08 -2.61
N LEU A 196 13.84 25.43 -3.73
CA LEU A 196 13.57 23.99 -3.76
C LEU A 196 14.87 23.20 -3.71
N GLY A 197 15.06 22.40 -2.68
CA GLY A 197 16.25 21.57 -2.53
C GLY A 197 16.28 20.37 -3.48
N GLY A 198 15.14 20.05 -4.09
CA GLY A 198 14.99 18.97 -5.06
C GLY A 198 14.38 17.68 -4.48
N ILE A 199 14.12 16.75 -5.38
CA ILE A 199 13.54 15.44 -5.07
C ILE A 199 14.59 14.38 -5.34
N TYR A 200 14.90 13.57 -4.34
CA TYR A 200 15.85 12.47 -4.41
C TYR A 200 15.09 11.15 -4.30
N LEU A 201 15.33 10.22 -5.23
CA LEU A 201 14.80 8.86 -5.21
C LEU A 201 15.96 7.90 -5.00
N ILE A 202 15.95 7.19 -3.87
CA ILE A 202 17.06 6.35 -3.40
C ILE A 202 16.61 4.90 -3.36
N ASP A 203 17.39 3.98 -3.93
CA ASP A 203 17.11 2.54 -3.86
C ASP A 203 18.39 1.71 -3.84
N GLY A 204 18.41 0.65 -3.02
CA GLY A 204 19.47 -0.34 -3.00
C GLY A 204 19.53 -1.26 -4.23
N GLN A 205 18.51 -1.21 -5.10
CA GLN A 205 18.50 -1.97 -6.35
C GLN A 205 19.20 -1.19 -7.47
N LYS A 206 19.62 -1.95 -8.52
CA LYS A 206 20.31 -1.39 -9.70
C LYS A 206 19.40 -0.63 -10.68
N ALA A 207 18.10 -0.67 -10.48
CA ALA A 207 17.16 -0.02 -11.38
C ALA A 207 15.89 0.43 -10.62
N VAL A 208 15.28 1.52 -11.07
CA VAL A 208 13.91 1.87 -10.70
C VAL A 208 12.95 0.81 -11.24
N LEU A 209 11.87 0.51 -10.51
CA LEU A 209 10.91 -0.54 -10.87
C LEU A 209 11.62 -1.88 -11.16
N SER A 210 12.53 -2.31 -10.30
CA SER A 210 13.43 -3.46 -10.51
C SER A 210 12.72 -4.77 -10.89
N ALA A 211 11.46 -4.94 -10.48
CA ALA A 211 10.60 -6.08 -10.85
C ALA A 211 9.99 -5.99 -12.27
N MET A 212 10.14 -4.87 -12.97
CA MET A 212 9.62 -4.66 -14.32
C MET A 212 10.68 -4.89 -15.39
N SER A 213 10.27 -4.91 -16.66
CA SER A 213 11.18 -5.11 -17.78
C SER A 213 12.23 -3.99 -17.88
N THR A 214 13.42 -4.32 -18.41
CA THR A 214 14.49 -3.33 -18.66
C THR A 214 14.02 -2.16 -19.53
N LYS A 215 13.07 -2.37 -20.43
CA LYS A 215 12.48 -1.29 -21.26
C LYS A 215 11.68 -0.32 -20.42
N SER A 216 10.87 -0.83 -19.47
CA SER A 216 10.07 -0.02 -18.54
C SER A 216 10.97 0.70 -17.52
N GLN A 217 11.99 0.03 -16.99
CA GLN A 217 12.99 0.61 -16.09
C GLN A 217 13.69 1.82 -16.73
N LYS A 218 14.27 1.64 -17.93
CA LYS A 218 14.99 2.70 -18.65
C LYS A 218 14.07 3.89 -19.01
N TYR A 219 12.83 3.60 -19.43
CA TYR A 219 11.88 4.65 -19.75
C TYR A 219 11.51 5.46 -18.49
N THR A 220 11.24 4.79 -17.38
CA THR A 220 10.88 5.41 -16.11
C THR A 220 12.03 6.28 -15.58
N HIS A 221 13.24 5.74 -15.56
CA HIS A 221 14.45 6.46 -15.12
C HIS A 221 14.60 7.77 -15.90
N LYS A 222 14.63 7.68 -17.25
CA LYS A 222 14.75 8.85 -18.14
C LYS A 222 13.63 9.89 -17.89
N LYS A 223 12.39 9.42 -17.61
CA LYS A 223 11.28 10.36 -17.38
C LYS A 223 11.35 11.05 -16.04
N LEU A 224 11.75 10.38 -14.99
CA LEU A 224 11.97 10.99 -13.68
C LEU A 224 13.10 12.01 -13.71
N GLU A 225 14.23 11.72 -14.39
CA GLU A 225 15.30 12.68 -14.58
C GLU A 225 14.83 13.92 -15.35
N GLN A 226 14.01 13.74 -16.39
CA GLN A 226 13.39 14.87 -17.14
C GLN A 226 12.46 15.73 -16.27
N TYR A 227 11.91 15.16 -15.20
CA TYR A 227 11.14 15.91 -14.19
C TYR A 227 12.02 16.55 -13.12
N GLY A 228 13.34 16.37 -13.18
CA GLY A 228 14.30 16.89 -12.22
C GLY A 228 14.47 16.07 -10.96
N VAL A 229 13.99 14.84 -10.96
CA VAL A 229 14.23 13.88 -9.86
C VAL A 229 15.67 13.38 -9.93
N LYS A 230 16.39 13.49 -8.82
CA LYS A 230 17.76 13.00 -8.66
C LYS A 230 17.69 11.55 -8.18
N ILE A 231 18.11 10.61 -9.04
CA ILE A 231 18.03 9.17 -8.77
C ILE A 231 19.40 8.66 -8.31
N LYS A 232 19.43 7.97 -7.16
CA LYS A 232 20.59 7.22 -6.66
C LYS A 232 20.20 5.76 -6.48
N LEU A 233 20.81 4.89 -7.25
CA LEU A 233 20.64 3.43 -7.23
C LEU A 233 21.88 2.78 -6.61
N ASP A 234 21.81 1.47 -6.35
CA ASP A 234 22.85 0.73 -5.61
C ASP A 234 23.20 1.39 -4.26
N THR A 235 22.26 2.16 -3.71
CA THR A 235 22.46 2.99 -2.52
C THR A 235 21.19 2.96 -1.67
N PHE A 236 21.33 2.76 -0.36
CA PHE A 236 20.18 2.78 0.56
C PHE A 236 20.36 3.82 1.66
N VAL A 237 19.26 4.19 2.28
CA VAL A 237 19.23 5.10 3.44
C VAL A 237 19.73 4.32 4.66
N LYS A 238 20.86 4.76 5.22
CA LYS A 238 21.51 4.18 6.39
C LYS A 238 20.93 4.73 7.71
N ASP A 239 20.64 6.03 7.76
CA ASP A 239 20.05 6.68 8.92
C ASP A 239 19.36 8.01 8.57
N PHE A 240 18.53 8.52 9.49
CA PHE A 240 17.87 9.81 9.40
C PHE A 240 17.63 10.40 10.79
N ASP A 241 18.29 11.49 11.11
CA ASP A 241 18.23 12.17 12.42
C ASP A 241 17.24 13.34 12.47
N ASN A 242 16.33 13.46 11.49
CA ASN A 242 15.40 14.58 11.27
C ASN A 242 16.07 15.90 10.79
N GLU A 243 17.37 15.91 10.52
CA GLU A 243 18.11 17.03 9.93
C GLU A 243 18.74 16.66 8.60
N LYS A 244 19.24 15.43 8.50
CA LYS A 244 19.90 14.89 7.32
C LYS A 244 19.66 13.41 7.17
N VAL A 245 19.62 12.96 5.94
CA VAL A 245 19.65 11.55 5.54
C VAL A 245 21.09 11.17 5.28
N LEU A 246 21.57 10.10 5.94
CA LEU A 246 22.83 9.46 5.67
C LEU A 246 22.60 8.27 4.74
N LEU A 247 23.31 8.22 3.64
CA LEU A 247 23.27 7.12 2.66
C LEU A 247 24.38 6.09 2.91
N SER A 248 24.25 4.92 2.29
CA SER A 248 25.21 3.81 2.43
C SER A 248 26.60 4.11 1.82
N ASP A 249 26.69 5.09 0.93
CA ASP A 249 27.92 5.62 0.34
C ASP A 249 28.50 6.82 1.10
N ASP A 250 28.04 7.01 2.35
CA ASP A 250 28.37 8.11 3.25
C ASP A 250 28.01 9.51 2.74
N THR A 251 27.21 9.61 1.67
CA THR A 251 26.64 10.88 1.22
C THR A 251 25.60 11.36 2.22
N GLU A 252 25.64 12.63 2.58
CA GLU A 252 24.65 13.30 3.41
C GLU A 252 23.71 14.19 2.56
N ILE A 253 22.41 14.10 2.80
CA ILE A 253 21.40 14.97 2.17
C ILE A 253 20.65 15.70 3.29
N PHE A 254 20.85 17.01 3.38
CA PHE A 254 20.16 17.86 4.36
C PHE A 254 18.69 18.03 3.98
N THR A 255 17.80 17.50 4.82
CA THR A 255 16.37 17.51 4.61
C THR A 255 15.61 17.27 5.92
N LYS A 256 14.38 17.74 5.97
CA LYS A 256 13.39 17.35 6.98
C LYS A 256 12.42 16.27 6.46
N ASN A 257 12.48 15.90 5.16
CA ASN A 257 11.50 15.02 4.52
C ASN A 257 12.15 13.72 4.03
N LEU A 258 12.21 12.72 4.89
CA LEU A 258 12.44 11.35 4.47
C LEU A 258 11.08 10.64 4.33
N ILE A 259 10.68 10.31 3.10
CA ILE A 259 9.47 9.54 2.82
C ILE A 259 9.88 8.07 2.66
N TRP A 260 9.25 7.19 3.44
CA TRP A 260 9.64 5.79 3.51
C TRP A 260 8.72 4.88 2.69
N ALA A 261 9.25 4.39 1.57
CA ALA A 261 8.60 3.43 0.68
C ALA A 261 9.52 2.21 0.38
N ALA A 262 10.56 1.98 1.20
CA ALA A 262 11.66 1.05 0.91
C ALA A 262 11.40 -0.40 1.30
N GLY A 263 10.28 -0.73 1.89
CA GLY A 263 9.99 -2.12 2.21
C GLY A 263 8.78 -2.30 3.11
N VAL A 264 8.28 -3.53 3.10
CA VAL A 264 7.15 -3.96 3.92
C VAL A 264 7.46 -5.31 4.58
N SER A 265 6.88 -5.55 5.74
CA SER A 265 6.90 -6.84 6.42
C SER A 265 5.52 -7.14 7.00
N ALA A 266 5.18 -8.41 7.13
CA ALA A 266 3.98 -8.79 7.85
C ALA A 266 4.17 -8.52 9.35
N LYS A 267 3.08 -8.22 10.04
CA LYS A 267 3.04 -8.13 11.50
C LYS A 267 3.02 -9.54 12.10
N THR A 268 3.81 -9.76 13.14
CA THR A 268 3.75 -10.99 13.93
C THR A 268 2.73 -10.85 15.05
N PHE A 269 2.11 -11.96 15.43
CA PHE A 269 1.11 -12.02 16.50
C PHE A 269 1.49 -13.10 17.51
N GLU A 270 1.21 -12.85 18.78
CA GLU A 270 1.30 -13.87 19.82
C GLU A 270 0.39 -15.06 19.51
N GLY A 271 0.86 -16.28 19.90
CA GLY A 271 0.10 -17.53 19.77
C GLY A 271 0.42 -18.36 18.56
N PHE A 272 1.15 -17.83 17.58
CA PHE A 272 1.77 -18.62 16.52
C PHE A 272 3.15 -19.14 16.94
N HIS A 273 3.52 -20.34 16.49
CA HIS A 273 4.88 -20.84 16.65
C HIS A 273 5.85 -19.98 15.84
N LYS A 274 7.06 -19.75 16.37
CA LYS A 274 8.09 -18.95 15.66
C LYS A 274 8.45 -19.55 14.30
N GLU A 275 8.44 -20.87 14.22
CA GLU A 275 8.72 -21.66 13.02
C GLU A 275 7.67 -21.48 11.92
N SER A 276 6.45 -21.06 12.29
CA SER A 276 5.39 -20.76 11.31
C SER A 276 5.67 -19.46 10.52
N TYR A 277 6.63 -18.65 10.97
CA TYR A 277 7.01 -17.44 10.25
C TYR A 277 8.22 -17.68 9.34
N GLY A 278 8.19 -17.06 8.15
CA GLY A 278 9.28 -17.08 7.19
C GLY A 278 9.74 -15.68 6.81
N LYS A 279 10.33 -15.54 5.63
CA LYS A 279 10.87 -14.28 5.11
C LYS A 279 9.83 -13.15 5.20
N GLY A 280 10.23 -12.01 5.77
CA GLY A 280 9.37 -10.83 5.93
C GLY A 280 8.26 -11.02 6.96
N ASN A 281 8.47 -11.86 7.97
CA ASN A 281 7.52 -12.20 9.02
C ASN A 281 6.20 -12.80 8.49
N ARG A 282 6.20 -13.35 7.28
CA ARG A 282 5.01 -13.94 6.66
C ARG A 282 4.76 -15.34 7.23
N LEU A 283 3.49 -15.68 7.45
CA LEU A 283 3.08 -17.03 7.84
C LEU A 283 3.31 -17.99 6.66
N LYS A 284 4.08 -19.05 6.89
CA LYS A 284 4.30 -20.12 5.93
C LYS A 284 3.02 -20.88 5.72
N THR A 285 2.65 -21.09 4.48
CA THR A 285 1.45 -21.85 4.11
C THR A 285 1.78 -22.87 3.03
N ASN A 286 0.98 -23.94 3.01
CA ASN A 286 0.97 -24.86 1.89
C ASN A 286 0.22 -24.25 0.68
N GLU A 287 0.06 -25.04 -0.37
CA GLU A 287 -0.62 -24.67 -1.63
C GLU A 287 -2.13 -24.39 -1.49
N TYR A 288 -2.73 -24.71 -0.34
CA TYR A 288 -4.13 -24.38 -0.01
C TYR A 288 -4.27 -23.14 0.86
N ASN A 289 -3.16 -22.42 1.09
CA ASN A 289 -3.07 -21.30 2.03
C ASN A 289 -3.28 -21.68 3.51
N LEU A 290 -3.22 -22.97 3.86
CA LEU A 290 -3.27 -23.47 5.23
C LEU A 290 -1.91 -23.20 5.90
N VAL A 291 -1.91 -22.58 7.08
CA VAL A 291 -0.69 -22.26 7.83
C VAL A 291 -0.05 -23.54 8.35
N GLU A 292 1.26 -23.69 8.14
CA GLU A 292 2.03 -24.84 8.61
C GLU A 292 1.89 -25.04 10.13
N GLY A 293 1.59 -26.28 10.54
CA GLY A 293 1.39 -26.65 11.94
C GLY A 293 -0.04 -26.44 12.46
N TYR A 294 -0.98 -26.01 11.61
CA TYR A 294 -2.38 -25.81 11.97
C TYR A 294 -3.32 -26.52 10.99
N THR A 295 -4.54 -26.83 11.46
CA THR A 295 -5.54 -27.56 10.65
C THR A 295 -6.70 -26.69 10.18
N ASN A 296 -6.88 -25.51 10.77
CA ASN A 296 -8.01 -24.62 10.54
C ASN A 296 -7.63 -23.13 10.50
N ILE A 297 -6.34 -22.82 10.36
CA ILE A 297 -5.83 -21.45 10.26
C ILE A 297 -5.20 -21.25 8.89
N TYR A 298 -5.70 -20.28 8.15
CA TYR A 298 -5.25 -19.91 6.80
C TYR A 298 -4.62 -18.53 6.80
N ALA A 299 -3.70 -18.28 5.86
CA ALA A 299 -3.15 -16.94 5.64
C ALA A 299 -3.20 -16.55 4.17
N LEU A 300 -3.56 -15.30 3.87
CA LEU A 300 -3.78 -14.76 2.54
C LEU A 300 -3.11 -13.40 2.35
N GLY A 301 -2.65 -13.13 1.14
CA GLY A 301 -2.08 -11.83 0.75
C GLY A 301 -0.70 -11.60 1.35
N ASP A 302 -0.40 -10.34 1.67
CA ASP A 302 0.96 -9.91 2.04
C ASP A 302 1.47 -10.56 3.33
N CYS A 303 0.61 -11.08 4.20
CA CYS A 303 1.01 -11.81 5.42
C CYS A 303 1.25 -13.31 5.19
N ALA A 304 0.98 -13.84 3.99
CA ALA A 304 1.17 -15.24 3.64
C ALA A 304 2.46 -15.47 2.84
N LEU A 305 3.18 -16.54 3.16
CA LEU A 305 4.30 -17.07 2.39
C LEU A 305 3.91 -18.45 1.87
N VAL A 306 3.31 -18.50 0.70
CA VAL A 306 2.93 -19.76 0.05
C VAL A 306 4.19 -20.46 -0.43
N LEU A 307 4.41 -21.69 0.02
CA LEU A 307 5.52 -22.53 -0.37
C LEU A 307 5.02 -23.60 -1.35
N GLY A 308 5.92 -24.11 -2.20
CA GLY A 308 5.60 -25.19 -3.15
C GLY A 308 5.19 -24.72 -4.55
N ASP A 309 5.15 -23.41 -4.83
CA ASP A 309 4.98 -22.91 -6.19
C ASP A 309 6.36 -22.79 -6.86
N GLU A 310 6.67 -23.66 -7.82
CA GLU A 310 7.96 -23.69 -8.52
C GLU A 310 8.25 -22.38 -9.28
N ALA A 311 7.24 -21.70 -9.75
CA ALA A 311 7.38 -20.40 -10.42
C ALA A 311 7.74 -19.27 -9.44
N PHE A 312 7.45 -19.47 -8.15
CA PHE A 312 7.70 -18.49 -7.09
C PHE A 312 8.33 -19.13 -5.84
N PRO A 313 9.56 -19.68 -5.95
CA PRO A 313 10.20 -20.45 -4.88
C PRO A 313 10.46 -19.64 -3.59
N ASN A 314 10.50 -18.31 -3.69
CA ASN A 314 10.64 -17.38 -2.56
C ASN A 314 9.30 -16.83 -2.07
N GLY A 315 8.18 -17.45 -2.50
CA GLY A 315 6.82 -16.99 -2.25
C GLY A 315 6.36 -15.88 -3.22
N HIS A 316 5.06 -15.73 -3.35
CA HIS A 316 4.44 -14.76 -4.24
C HIS A 316 4.76 -13.31 -3.84
N PRO A 317 4.77 -12.36 -4.81
CA PRO A 317 4.97 -10.95 -4.51
C PRO A 317 3.82 -10.40 -3.65
N GLN A 318 4.14 -9.44 -2.77
CA GLN A 318 3.18 -8.78 -1.89
C GLN A 318 2.41 -7.70 -2.69
N LEU A 319 1.46 -8.17 -3.51
CA LEU A 319 0.65 -7.37 -4.42
C LEU A 319 -0.83 -7.70 -4.28
N ALA A 320 -1.68 -6.80 -4.77
CA ALA A 320 -3.14 -7.01 -4.80
C ALA A 320 -3.55 -8.28 -5.57
N GLN A 321 -2.87 -8.59 -6.67
CA GLN A 321 -3.23 -9.70 -7.54
C GLN A 321 -3.11 -11.08 -6.86
N PRO A 322 -1.96 -11.46 -6.24
CA PRO A 322 -1.89 -12.71 -5.48
C PRO A 322 -2.91 -12.75 -4.35
N ALA A 323 -3.07 -11.65 -3.60
CA ALA A 323 -4.00 -11.57 -2.48
C ALA A 323 -5.46 -11.86 -2.89
N ILE A 324 -5.92 -11.28 -3.99
CA ILE A 324 -7.27 -11.52 -4.53
C ILE A 324 -7.42 -12.96 -5.02
N GLN A 325 -6.44 -13.48 -5.76
CA GLN A 325 -6.50 -14.82 -6.33
C GLN A 325 -6.42 -15.91 -5.25
N GLN A 326 -5.62 -15.72 -4.20
CA GLN A 326 -5.59 -16.61 -3.04
C GLN A 326 -6.96 -16.65 -2.34
N ALA A 327 -7.59 -15.50 -2.14
CA ALA A 327 -8.90 -15.41 -1.53
C ALA A 327 -9.99 -16.08 -2.39
N GLU A 328 -9.93 -15.93 -3.71
CA GLU A 328 -10.84 -16.62 -4.63
C GLU A 328 -10.66 -18.13 -4.60
N ASN A 329 -9.40 -18.62 -4.54
CA ASN A 329 -9.11 -20.05 -4.47
C ASN A 329 -9.60 -20.63 -3.15
N LEU A 330 -9.28 -20.00 -2.02
CA LEU A 330 -9.71 -20.45 -0.70
C LEU A 330 -11.24 -20.46 -0.57
N ALA A 331 -11.92 -19.41 -1.05
CA ALA A 331 -13.38 -19.37 -1.03
C ALA A 331 -14.01 -20.54 -1.80
N LYS A 332 -13.48 -20.84 -3.00
CA LYS A 332 -13.95 -21.97 -3.79
C LYS A 332 -13.70 -23.32 -3.10
N ASN A 333 -12.55 -23.49 -2.46
CA ASN A 333 -12.21 -24.69 -1.73
C ASN A 333 -13.13 -24.89 -0.51
N LEU A 334 -13.34 -23.85 0.28
CA LEU A 334 -14.24 -23.87 1.45
C LEU A 334 -15.69 -24.21 1.08
N GLU A 335 -16.19 -23.81 -0.08
CA GLU A 335 -17.57 -24.09 -0.52
C GLU A 335 -17.73 -25.46 -1.21
N ARG A 336 -16.64 -26.22 -1.42
CA ARG A 336 -16.70 -27.56 -2.00
C ARG A 336 -17.28 -28.54 -0.99
N LYS A 337 -18.07 -29.46 -1.50
CA LYS A 337 -18.67 -30.55 -0.72
C LYS A 337 -17.80 -31.79 -0.68
N ASP A 338 -16.87 -31.91 -1.61
CA ASP A 338 -15.90 -32.97 -1.76
C ASP A 338 -14.52 -32.49 -1.27
N ASP A 339 -13.70 -33.42 -0.80
CA ASP A 339 -12.33 -33.14 -0.33
C ASP A 339 -11.36 -32.82 -1.50
N ASN A 340 -11.87 -32.59 -2.70
CA ASN A 340 -11.09 -32.33 -3.90
C ASN A 340 -10.68 -30.85 -4.00
N TRP A 341 -9.93 -30.35 -3.03
CA TRP A 341 -9.42 -28.99 -3.00
C TRP A 341 -8.40 -28.74 -4.13
N LYS A 342 -8.40 -27.55 -4.67
CA LYS A 342 -7.46 -27.15 -5.72
C LYS A 342 -6.33 -26.32 -5.13
N ASN A 343 -5.11 -26.68 -5.52
CA ASN A 343 -3.91 -25.90 -5.22
C ASN A 343 -4.05 -24.49 -5.74
N PHE A 344 -3.49 -23.56 -5.00
CA PHE A 344 -3.34 -22.20 -5.48
C PHE A 344 -2.20 -22.13 -6.50
N ALA A 345 -2.47 -21.54 -7.64
CA ALA A 345 -1.47 -21.20 -8.65
C ALA A 345 -1.65 -19.73 -9.05
N TYR A 346 -0.62 -18.94 -8.82
CA TYR A 346 -0.65 -17.52 -9.15
C TYR A 346 -0.56 -17.28 -10.66
N LYS A 347 -1.49 -16.49 -11.19
CA LYS A 347 -1.47 -16.02 -12.58
C LYS A 347 -1.13 -14.54 -12.60
N ASP A 348 0.08 -14.21 -13.00
CA ASP A 348 0.50 -12.82 -13.19
C ASP A 348 -0.32 -12.17 -14.30
N LYS A 349 -0.91 -11.00 -14.04
CA LYS A 349 -1.69 -10.22 -15.00
C LYS A 349 -0.91 -9.01 -15.53
N GLY A 350 0.36 -8.90 -15.18
CA GLY A 350 1.23 -7.79 -15.54
C GLY A 350 1.39 -6.74 -14.48
N SER A 351 2.33 -5.84 -14.74
CA SER A 351 2.71 -4.76 -13.84
C SER A 351 2.50 -3.41 -14.48
N LEU A 352 1.95 -2.47 -13.71
CA LEU A 352 1.64 -1.11 -14.12
C LEU A 352 2.26 -0.12 -13.13
N ALA A 353 2.87 0.97 -13.63
CA ALA A 353 3.30 2.08 -12.81
C ALA A 353 3.11 3.42 -13.56
N ILE A 354 2.55 4.42 -12.89
CA ILE A 354 2.48 5.78 -13.41
C ILE A 354 3.76 6.54 -13.02
N ILE A 355 4.23 7.39 -13.93
CA ILE A 355 5.43 8.20 -13.70
C ILE A 355 5.05 9.68 -13.53
N GLY A 356 3.94 10.05 -14.12
CA GLY A 356 3.39 11.39 -14.12
C GLY A 356 2.31 11.52 -15.18
N ARG A 357 1.82 12.72 -15.39
CA ARG A 357 0.75 12.99 -16.34
C ARG A 357 1.09 12.48 -17.73
N ASN A 358 0.19 11.69 -18.32
CA ASN A 358 0.32 11.07 -19.64
C ASN A 358 1.52 10.12 -19.78
N LYS A 359 2.12 9.68 -18.67
CA LYS A 359 3.31 8.83 -18.70
C LYS A 359 3.18 7.71 -17.67
N ALA A 360 3.07 6.51 -18.18
CA ALA A 360 3.06 5.27 -17.43
C ALA A 360 3.83 4.18 -18.18
N VAL A 361 4.04 3.06 -17.52
CA VAL A 361 4.58 1.83 -18.09
C VAL A 361 3.68 0.67 -17.73
N LEU A 362 3.54 -0.27 -18.68
CA LEU A 362 2.82 -1.53 -18.53
C LEU A 362 3.68 -2.65 -19.10
N ASP A 363 3.95 -3.65 -18.28
CA ASP A 363 4.56 -4.91 -18.72
C ASP A 363 3.50 -6.02 -18.73
N ILE A 364 3.41 -6.74 -19.84
CA ILE A 364 2.49 -7.87 -20.03
C ILE A 364 3.29 -9.18 -19.84
N PRO A 365 2.86 -10.09 -18.95
CA PRO A 365 3.55 -11.33 -18.68
C PRO A 365 3.66 -12.22 -19.92
N GLY A 366 4.80 -12.92 -20.02
CA GLY A 366 5.03 -13.87 -21.13
C GLY A 366 5.22 -13.23 -22.49
N GLN A 367 5.16 -11.90 -22.59
CA GLN A 367 5.43 -11.17 -23.83
C GLN A 367 6.60 -10.21 -23.61
N ASN A 368 7.59 -10.22 -24.51
CA ASN A 368 8.64 -9.18 -24.56
C ASN A 368 8.07 -7.80 -24.97
N TYR A 369 6.82 -7.53 -24.60
CA TYR A 369 6.09 -6.35 -25.00
C TYR A 369 5.81 -5.47 -23.78
N SER A 370 6.25 -4.23 -23.86
CA SER A 370 5.94 -3.20 -22.88
C SER A 370 5.23 -2.03 -23.56
N VAL A 371 4.12 -1.60 -22.99
CA VAL A 371 3.42 -0.37 -23.40
C VAL A 371 3.92 0.78 -22.53
N LYS A 372 4.14 1.96 -23.13
CA LYS A 372 4.65 3.14 -22.42
C LYS A 372 3.96 4.42 -22.90
N GLY A 373 4.03 5.46 -22.08
CA GLY A 373 3.50 6.79 -22.38
C GLY A 373 1.99 6.88 -22.19
N PHE A 374 1.30 7.58 -23.10
CA PHE A 374 -0.11 7.94 -22.96
C PHE A 374 -1.05 6.73 -22.96
N LEU A 375 -0.80 5.74 -23.82
CA LEU A 375 -1.64 4.53 -23.86
C LEU A 375 -1.52 3.72 -22.55
N ALA A 376 -0.30 3.52 -22.04
CA ALA A 376 -0.11 2.88 -20.73
C ALA A 376 -0.80 3.68 -19.60
N TRP A 377 -0.80 5.00 -19.68
CA TRP A 377 -1.46 5.87 -18.73
C TRP A 377 -2.99 5.72 -18.76
N LEU A 378 -3.61 5.61 -19.94
CA LEU A 378 -5.05 5.33 -20.07
C LEU A 378 -5.42 3.96 -19.50
N ILE A 379 -4.61 2.93 -19.76
CA ILE A 379 -4.80 1.58 -19.22
C ILE A 379 -4.65 1.64 -17.68
N TRP A 380 -3.66 2.37 -17.17
CA TRP A 380 -3.46 2.54 -15.75
C TRP A 380 -4.70 3.16 -15.08
N ILE A 381 -5.26 4.25 -15.64
CA ILE A 381 -6.49 4.89 -15.16
C ILE A 381 -7.63 3.88 -15.11
N PHE A 382 -7.86 3.16 -16.22
CA PHE A 382 -8.95 2.20 -16.32
C PHE A 382 -8.83 1.10 -15.25
N VAL A 383 -7.65 0.48 -15.12
CA VAL A 383 -7.40 -0.59 -14.15
C VAL A 383 -7.62 -0.10 -12.71
N HIS A 384 -7.15 1.10 -12.39
CA HIS A 384 -7.28 1.65 -11.04
C HIS A 384 -8.70 2.09 -10.69
N ILE A 385 -9.45 2.65 -11.66
CA ILE A 385 -10.88 2.92 -11.47
C ILE A 385 -11.64 1.62 -11.23
N MET A 386 -11.41 0.60 -12.05
CA MET A 386 -12.11 -0.68 -11.90
C MET A 386 -11.75 -1.42 -10.61
N GLY A 387 -10.56 -1.19 -10.05
CA GLY A 387 -10.13 -1.70 -8.76
C GLY A 387 -10.85 -1.10 -7.55
N LEU A 388 -11.46 0.07 -7.67
CA LEU A 388 -12.22 0.71 -6.60
C LEU A 388 -13.51 -0.08 -6.28
N VAL A 389 -13.82 -0.17 -4.98
CA VAL A 389 -14.84 -1.10 -4.43
C VAL A 389 -16.24 -0.84 -4.96
N ASN A 390 -16.63 0.41 -5.17
CA ASN A 390 -18.00 0.75 -5.56
C ASN A 390 -18.08 1.83 -6.64
N PHE A 391 -19.24 1.92 -7.28
CA PHE A 391 -19.47 2.85 -8.38
C PHE A 391 -19.29 4.32 -7.99
N LYS A 392 -19.69 4.72 -6.78
CA LYS A 392 -19.55 6.11 -6.31
C LYS A 392 -18.08 6.54 -6.24
N ASN A 393 -17.20 5.66 -5.70
CA ASN A 393 -15.77 5.93 -5.65
C ASN A 393 -15.16 5.99 -7.06
N ARG A 394 -15.59 5.11 -7.97
CA ARG A 394 -15.15 5.12 -9.38
C ARG A 394 -15.48 6.44 -10.06
N MET A 395 -16.71 6.90 -9.92
CA MET A 395 -17.14 8.18 -10.51
C MET A 395 -16.40 9.36 -9.90
N ARG A 396 -16.20 9.37 -8.56
CA ARG A 396 -15.47 10.44 -7.90
C ARG A 396 -14.02 10.52 -8.36
N ALA A 397 -13.31 9.40 -8.34
CA ALA A 397 -11.94 9.31 -8.84
C ALA A 397 -11.83 9.73 -10.31
N PHE A 398 -12.79 9.35 -11.14
CA PHE A 398 -12.84 9.74 -12.54
C PHE A 398 -13.01 11.25 -12.72
N VAL A 399 -13.91 11.87 -11.98
CA VAL A 399 -14.13 13.34 -11.99
C VAL A 399 -12.90 14.08 -11.49
N ASP A 400 -12.28 13.63 -10.38
CA ASP A 400 -11.06 14.22 -9.84
C ASP A 400 -9.92 14.17 -10.88
N TRP A 401 -9.77 13.07 -11.62
CA TRP A 401 -8.76 12.96 -12.68
C TRP A 401 -9.05 13.83 -13.89
N ILE A 402 -10.31 13.93 -14.31
CA ILE A 402 -10.70 14.86 -15.41
C ILE A 402 -10.41 16.30 -14.99
N GLY A 403 -10.81 16.69 -13.78
CA GLY A 403 -10.53 18.03 -13.24
C GLY A 403 -9.04 18.35 -13.26
N TYR A 404 -8.21 17.45 -12.75
CA TYR A 404 -6.76 17.57 -12.80
C TYR A 404 -6.22 17.66 -14.26
N TYR A 405 -6.75 16.82 -15.13
CA TYR A 405 -6.32 16.81 -16.54
C TYR A 405 -6.56 18.16 -17.22
N ILE A 406 -7.70 18.79 -16.95
CA ILE A 406 -8.08 20.09 -17.53
C ILE A 406 -7.34 21.24 -16.85
N HIS A 407 -7.44 21.35 -15.53
CA HIS A 407 -6.99 22.54 -14.80
C HIS A 407 -5.53 22.50 -14.35
N ARG A 408 -4.88 21.33 -14.37
CA ARG A 408 -3.49 21.11 -13.88
C ARG A 408 -3.34 21.58 -12.43
N ASP A 409 -4.34 21.31 -11.60
CA ASP A 409 -4.37 21.76 -10.22
C ASP A 409 -4.77 20.63 -9.27
N GLN A 410 -4.28 20.68 -8.04
CA GLN A 410 -4.59 19.73 -6.98
C GLN A 410 -5.44 20.47 -5.94
N TYR A 411 -6.74 20.14 -5.89
CA TYR A 411 -7.72 20.94 -5.15
C TYR A 411 -7.72 20.74 -3.64
N PHE A 412 -7.13 19.63 -3.15
CA PHE A 412 -7.28 19.22 -1.74
C PHE A 412 -6.06 19.57 -0.89
N ARG A 413 -5.46 20.75 -1.13
CA ARG A 413 -4.31 21.27 -0.37
C ARG A 413 -4.77 21.97 0.92
N MET A 414 -5.39 21.21 1.80
CA MET A 414 -5.83 21.68 3.10
C MET A 414 -5.06 20.99 4.22
N ILE A 415 -4.63 21.75 5.22
CA ILE A 415 -4.05 21.21 6.45
C ILE A 415 -5.19 20.84 7.40
N ILE A 416 -5.51 19.55 7.48
CA ILE A 416 -6.58 19.06 8.35
C ILE A 416 -5.93 18.29 9.50
N LYS A 417 -5.89 18.92 10.69
CA LYS A 417 -5.39 18.30 11.92
C LYS A 417 -6.58 18.08 12.85
N PRO A 418 -6.99 16.83 13.12
CA PRO A 418 -7.95 16.55 14.17
C PRO A 418 -7.42 17.08 15.50
N LYS A 419 -8.26 17.77 16.27
CA LYS A 419 -7.91 18.14 17.64
C LYS A 419 -8.08 16.89 18.49
N GLU A 420 -6.99 16.39 19.08
CA GLU A 420 -7.08 15.33 20.08
C GLU A 420 -7.87 15.89 21.27
N ARG A 421 -8.99 15.26 21.57
CA ARG A 421 -9.71 15.43 22.82
C ARG A 421 -9.49 14.16 23.62
N GLU A 422 -8.96 14.30 24.81
CA GLU A 422 -8.99 13.21 25.77
C GLU A 422 -10.47 12.80 25.99
N VAL A 423 -10.78 11.54 25.65
CA VAL A 423 -12.11 10.93 25.86
C VAL A 423 -12.01 10.03 27.07
#